data_bbb32b7250956ca785854f1aaa7680e8
#
_entry.id   bbb32b7250956ca785854f1aaa7680e8
#
_cell.length_a   1.000
_cell.length_b   1.000
_cell.length_c   1.000
_cell.angle_alpha   90.00
_cell.angle_beta   90.00
_cell.angle_gamma   90.00
#
_symmetry.space_group_name_H-M   'P 1'
#
loop_
_entity.id
_entity.type
_entity.pdbx_description
1 polymer ?
#
loop_
_entity_poly.entity_id
_entity_poly.type
_entity_poly.pdbx_seq_one_letter_code
_entity_poly.pdbx_strand_id
1 'polypeptide(L)'
;VNGAGKSTHVGACVDWLRAQGETVVLSREPGGSPLAERLRELLLTEEMQPQTEALLAFAARSDHLHTLIRPALAAGQWVVCDRFTDSTFAYQGGGSDVDTSWLAQLEAHVQDGLQPVRTYLFDLPPEVAAARRAAVRSADRFEARALDYFERVRRAYQARVAADPERFCVLDATATPEQIGRWLQDDLVKVHRRWRERAASPTGAADKAGARPS
;
A
#
# COMPACT_ATOMS: atom_id res chain seq x y z
N VAL A 1 8.63 0.79 4.94
CA VAL A 1 9.11 1.71 5.97
C VAL A 1 9.55 3.01 5.28
N ASN A 2 9.40 4.17 5.94
CA ASN A 2 9.92 5.45 5.42
C ASN A 2 11.46 5.39 5.33
N GLY A 3 12.05 6.03 4.31
CA GLY A 3 13.50 5.97 4.08
C GLY A 3 13.97 4.79 3.22
N ALA A 4 13.09 3.91 2.75
CA ALA A 4 13.43 2.77 1.91
C ALA A 4 13.50 3.08 0.40
N GLY A 5 13.49 4.35 -0.01
CA GLY A 5 13.58 4.74 -1.43
C GLY A 5 12.34 4.46 -2.28
N LYS A 6 11.18 4.21 -1.66
CA LYS A 6 9.95 3.80 -2.36
C LYS A 6 9.50 4.73 -3.48
N SER A 7 9.54 6.04 -3.27
CA SER A 7 8.97 7.02 -4.21
C SER A 7 9.57 6.93 -5.61
N THR A 8 10.89 6.69 -5.72
CA THR A 8 11.57 6.49 -7.01
C THR A 8 11.06 5.23 -7.71
N HIS A 9 10.89 4.15 -6.97
CA HIS A 9 10.44 2.87 -7.53
C HIS A 9 8.95 2.88 -7.88
N VAL A 10 8.12 3.61 -7.13
CA VAL A 10 6.69 3.82 -7.47
C VAL A 10 6.57 4.54 -8.82
N GLY A 11 7.35 5.59 -9.04
CA GLY A 11 7.41 6.27 -10.34
C GLY A 11 7.82 5.33 -11.47
N ALA A 12 8.89 4.55 -11.26
CA ALA A 12 9.36 3.57 -12.25
C ALA A 12 8.31 2.50 -12.60
N CYS A 13 7.51 2.04 -11.62
CA CYS A 13 6.38 1.14 -11.88
C CYS A 13 5.34 1.78 -12.82
N VAL A 14 4.97 3.01 -12.53
CA VAL A 14 3.99 3.77 -13.34
C VAL A 14 4.49 3.95 -14.76
N ASP A 15 5.74 4.40 -14.92
CA ASP A 15 6.34 4.66 -16.22
C ASP A 15 6.46 3.38 -17.05
N TRP A 16 6.85 2.29 -16.41
CA TRP A 16 6.92 0.99 -17.08
C TRP A 16 5.55 0.52 -17.56
N LEU A 17 4.51 0.57 -16.73
CA LEU A 17 3.15 0.19 -17.11
C LEU A 17 2.61 1.05 -18.26
N ARG A 18 2.85 2.36 -18.21
CA ARG A 18 2.48 3.28 -19.30
C ARG A 18 3.21 2.95 -20.60
N ALA A 19 4.47 2.58 -20.53
CA ALA A 19 5.24 2.13 -21.69
C ALA A 19 4.71 0.81 -22.29
N GLN A 20 3.96 -0.01 -21.50
CA GLN A 20 3.24 -1.18 -22.01
C GLN A 20 1.85 -0.82 -22.61
N GLY A 21 1.49 0.46 -22.67
CA GLY A 21 0.21 0.95 -23.20
C GLY A 21 -0.92 0.96 -22.16
N GLU A 22 -0.63 0.76 -20.88
CA GLU A 22 -1.64 0.77 -19.83
C GLU A 22 -1.98 2.19 -19.37
N THR A 23 -3.24 2.43 -19.05
CA THR A 23 -3.66 3.63 -18.34
C THR A 23 -3.45 3.42 -16.85
N VAL A 24 -2.71 4.32 -16.20
CA VAL A 24 -2.28 4.16 -14.80
C VAL A 24 -2.66 5.37 -13.97
N VAL A 25 -3.38 5.11 -12.88
CA VAL A 25 -3.64 6.06 -11.80
C VAL A 25 -2.61 5.83 -10.69
N LEU A 26 -1.87 6.87 -10.35
CA LEU A 26 -0.96 6.89 -9.21
C LEU A 26 -1.68 7.52 -8.03
N SER A 27 -1.67 6.84 -6.89
CA SER A 27 -2.28 7.33 -5.65
C SER A 27 -1.46 6.94 -4.41
N ARG A 28 -1.97 7.32 -3.25
CA ARG A 28 -1.34 7.02 -1.95
C ARG A 28 -2.35 6.91 -0.82
N GLU A 29 -1.99 6.24 0.27
CA GLU A 29 -2.77 6.21 1.50
C GLU A 29 -1.93 6.57 2.75
N PRO A 30 -2.56 7.17 3.77
CA PRO A 30 -3.85 7.84 3.73
C PRO A 30 -3.81 8.99 2.73
N GLY A 31 -4.90 9.24 1.99
CA GLY A 31 -4.97 10.30 0.98
C GLY A 31 -5.58 9.80 -0.33
N GLY A 32 -5.29 10.47 -1.43
CA GLY A 32 -5.69 10.10 -2.79
C GLY A 32 -7.05 10.65 -3.22
N SER A 33 -7.83 11.26 -2.32
CA SER A 33 -9.06 11.99 -2.62
C SER A 33 -9.12 13.27 -1.77
N PRO A 34 -9.90 14.29 -2.14
CA PRO A 34 -9.93 15.55 -1.40
C PRO A 34 -10.26 15.39 0.09
N LEU A 35 -11.21 14.52 0.45
CA LEU A 35 -11.55 14.25 1.85
C LEU A 35 -10.43 13.42 2.52
N ALA A 36 -9.93 12.39 1.85
CA ALA A 36 -8.87 11.55 2.40
C ALA A 36 -7.57 12.33 2.65
N GLU A 37 -7.24 13.35 1.84
CA GLU A 37 -6.08 14.23 2.10
C GLU A 37 -6.29 15.08 3.37
N ARG A 38 -7.50 15.56 3.64
CA ARG A 38 -7.80 16.27 4.89
C ARG A 38 -7.70 15.36 6.11
N LEU A 39 -8.20 14.11 5.99
CA LEU A 39 -8.04 13.10 7.05
C LEU A 39 -6.58 12.72 7.27
N ARG A 40 -5.78 12.67 6.19
CA ARG A 40 -4.32 12.50 6.28
C ARG A 40 -3.67 13.63 7.07
N GLU A 41 -4.04 14.87 6.82
CA GLU A 41 -3.53 16.02 7.58
C GLU A 41 -3.77 15.84 9.07
N LEU A 42 -5.00 15.51 9.48
CA LEU A 42 -5.33 15.21 10.88
C LEU A 42 -4.49 14.06 11.44
N LEU A 43 -4.33 12.98 10.69
CA LEU A 43 -3.51 11.83 11.09
C LEU A 43 -2.03 12.18 11.31
N LEU A 44 -1.51 13.16 10.58
CA LEU A 44 -0.10 13.56 10.66
C LEU A 44 0.18 14.65 11.70
N THR A 45 -0.81 15.47 12.04
CA THR A 45 -0.63 16.66 12.90
C THR A 45 -1.22 16.49 14.29
N GLU A 46 -2.35 15.77 14.42
CA GLU A 46 -3.06 15.67 15.69
C GLU A 46 -2.61 14.43 16.50
N GLU A 47 -2.49 14.62 17.80
CA GLU A 47 -2.34 13.50 18.74
C GLU A 47 -3.69 12.85 18.99
N MET A 48 -3.75 11.53 18.90
CA MET A 48 -4.98 10.78 19.11
C MET A 48 -4.70 9.35 19.61
N GLN A 49 -5.73 8.71 20.13
CA GLN A 49 -5.68 7.31 20.54
C GLN A 49 -5.48 6.39 19.33
N PRO A 50 -4.78 5.26 19.47
CA PRO A 50 -4.50 4.34 18.37
C PRO A 50 -5.74 3.85 17.63
N GLN A 51 -6.86 3.62 18.34
CA GLN A 51 -8.13 3.24 17.72
C GLN A 51 -8.69 4.37 16.84
N THR A 52 -8.55 5.62 17.27
CA THR A 52 -8.97 6.79 16.48
C THR A 52 -8.12 6.92 15.21
N GLU A 53 -6.79 6.70 15.32
CA GLU A 53 -5.91 6.64 14.14
C GLU A 53 -6.38 5.58 13.13
N ALA A 54 -6.72 4.37 13.61
CA ALA A 54 -7.20 3.29 12.76
C ALA A 54 -8.53 3.67 12.08
N LEU A 55 -9.49 4.20 12.83
CA LEU A 55 -10.78 4.64 12.27
C LEU A 55 -10.61 5.73 11.21
N LEU A 56 -9.76 6.73 11.45
CA LEU A 56 -9.49 7.76 10.46
C LEU A 56 -8.78 7.21 9.21
N ALA A 57 -7.86 6.26 9.39
CA ALA A 57 -7.21 5.59 8.26
C ALA A 57 -8.21 4.81 7.40
N PHE A 58 -9.16 4.11 8.03
CA PHE A 58 -10.23 3.39 7.31
C PHE A 58 -11.29 4.34 6.73
N ALA A 59 -11.61 5.47 7.38
CA ALA A 59 -12.48 6.49 6.81
C ALA A 59 -11.86 7.11 5.55
N ALA A 60 -10.57 7.46 5.58
CA ALA A 60 -9.84 7.96 4.43
C ALA A 60 -9.82 6.92 3.28
N ARG A 61 -9.59 5.64 3.61
CA ARG A 61 -9.62 4.53 2.64
C ARG A 61 -10.99 4.34 2.03
N SER A 62 -12.05 4.40 2.81
CA SER A 62 -13.42 4.29 2.30
C SER A 62 -13.70 5.34 1.23
N ASP A 63 -13.38 6.60 1.49
CA ASP A 63 -13.54 7.68 0.53
C ASP A 63 -12.65 7.49 -0.71
N HIS A 64 -11.39 7.13 -0.52
CA HIS A 64 -10.43 6.86 -1.58
C HIS A 64 -10.86 5.70 -2.50
N LEU A 65 -11.40 4.62 -1.92
CA LEU A 65 -11.93 3.50 -2.68
C LEU A 65 -13.11 3.92 -3.56
N HIS A 66 -14.07 4.67 -3.00
CA HIS A 66 -15.28 5.07 -3.71
C HIS A 66 -15.03 6.13 -4.78
N THR A 67 -14.17 7.11 -4.48
CA THR A 67 -13.99 8.27 -5.36
C THR A 67 -12.91 8.08 -6.42
N LEU A 68 -11.95 7.18 -6.20
CA LEU A 68 -10.82 7.01 -7.12
C LEU A 68 -10.56 5.56 -7.49
N ILE A 69 -10.33 4.65 -6.52
CA ILE A 69 -9.81 3.31 -6.86
C ILE A 69 -10.83 2.48 -7.64
N ARG A 70 -12.06 2.33 -7.10
CA ARG A 70 -13.11 1.53 -7.76
C ARG A 70 -13.49 2.08 -9.13
N PRO A 71 -13.70 3.40 -9.32
CA PRO A 71 -13.94 3.98 -10.65
C PRO A 71 -12.79 3.73 -11.64
N ALA A 72 -11.54 3.88 -11.21
CA ALA A 72 -10.38 3.62 -12.07
C ALA A 72 -10.31 2.15 -12.49
N LEU A 73 -10.49 1.21 -11.56
CA LEU A 73 -10.52 -0.22 -11.86
C LEU A 73 -11.69 -0.59 -12.78
N ALA A 74 -12.88 -0.03 -12.56
CA ALA A 74 -14.05 -0.23 -13.43
C ALA A 74 -13.81 0.29 -14.85
N ALA A 75 -13.02 1.36 -15.01
CA ALA A 75 -12.58 1.87 -16.31
C ALA A 75 -11.44 1.04 -16.93
N GLY A 76 -11.01 -0.06 -16.32
CA GLY A 76 -9.93 -0.92 -16.80
C GLY A 76 -8.53 -0.34 -16.61
N GLN A 77 -8.40 0.66 -15.74
CA GLN A 77 -7.12 1.31 -15.43
C GLN A 77 -6.35 0.55 -14.35
N TRP A 78 -5.04 0.64 -14.40
CA TRP A 78 -4.16 0.20 -13.31
C TRP A 78 -4.14 1.26 -12.21
N VAL A 79 -4.15 0.79 -10.96
CA VAL A 79 -3.95 1.66 -9.80
C VAL A 79 -2.66 1.26 -9.11
N VAL A 80 -1.71 2.19 -9.04
CA VAL A 80 -0.47 2.07 -8.26
C VAL A 80 -0.64 2.95 -7.02
N CYS A 81 -0.64 2.33 -5.84
CA CYS A 81 -0.89 3.04 -4.59
C CYS A 81 0.30 2.93 -3.64
N ASP A 82 0.88 4.08 -3.22
CA ASP A 82 1.89 4.08 -2.15
C ASP A 82 1.20 3.90 -0.80
N ARG A 83 1.29 2.72 -0.23
CA ARG A 83 0.61 2.19 0.96
C ARG A 83 -0.85 1.84 0.67
N PHE A 84 -1.32 0.86 1.41
CA PHE A 84 -2.71 0.43 1.48
C PHE A 84 -2.97 -0.21 2.85
N THR A 85 -3.96 -1.08 2.97
CA THR A 85 -4.42 -1.68 4.21
C THR A 85 -3.31 -2.30 5.07
N ASP A 86 -2.31 -2.95 4.45
CA ASP A 86 -1.18 -3.56 5.18
C ASP A 86 -0.42 -2.55 6.04
N SER A 87 -0.42 -1.27 5.65
CA SER A 87 0.16 -0.21 6.47
C SER A 87 -0.62 0.02 7.76
N THR A 88 -1.95 -0.06 7.75
CA THR A 88 -2.79 0.08 8.95
C THR A 88 -2.53 -1.08 9.92
N PHE A 89 -2.47 -2.32 9.41
CA PHE A 89 -2.11 -3.47 10.24
C PHE A 89 -0.71 -3.34 10.84
N ALA A 90 0.25 -2.81 10.07
CA ALA A 90 1.61 -2.66 10.56
C ALA A 90 1.75 -1.53 11.59
N TYR A 91 1.23 -0.34 11.29
CA TYR A 91 1.43 0.84 12.12
C TYR A 91 0.48 0.89 13.32
N GLN A 92 -0.83 0.73 13.10
CA GLN A 92 -1.81 0.76 14.19
C GLN A 92 -1.89 -0.60 14.89
N GLY A 93 -1.87 -1.72 14.16
CA GLY A 93 -1.84 -3.07 14.75
C GLY A 93 -0.52 -3.35 15.47
N GLY A 94 0.54 -3.61 14.71
CA GLY A 94 1.83 -4.00 15.30
C GLY A 94 2.53 -2.90 16.07
N GLY A 95 2.53 -1.67 15.54
CA GLY A 95 3.19 -0.53 16.16
C GLY A 95 2.49 -0.02 17.42
N SER A 96 1.18 0.20 17.35
CA SER A 96 0.37 0.82 18.40
C SER A 96 -0.55 -0.14 19.13
N ASP A 97 -0.41 -1.46 18.91
CA ASP A 97 -1.09 -2.55 19.62
C ASP A 97 -2.62 -2.51 19.54
N VAL A 98 -3.16 -2.02 18.40
CA VAL A 98 -4.58 -2.13 18.10
C VAL A 98 -4.92 -3.57 17.72
N ASP A 99 -6.01 -4.09 18.25
CA ASP A 99 -6.47 -5.46 17.98
C ASP A 99 -6.58 -5.72 16.47
N THR A 100 -5.80 -6.67 15.99
CA THR A 100 -5.74 -7.04 14.57
C THR A 100 -7.03 -7.72 14.08
N SER A 101 -7.78 -8.36 14.97
CA SER A 101 -9.10 -8.94 14.64
C SER A 101 -10.13 -7.85 14.35
N TRP A 102 -10.10 -6.77 15.11
CA TRP A 102 -10.93 -5.60 14.84
C TRP A 102 -10.51 -4.88 13.55
N LEU A 103 -9.19 -4.73 13.30
CA LEU A 103 -8.71 -4.18 12.03
C LEU A 103 -9.16 -5.03 10.84
N ALA A 104 -9.19 -6.36 10.97
CA ALA A 104 -9.68 -7.25 9.92
C ALA A 104 -11.18 -7.09 9.65
N GLN A 105 -11.98 -6.83 10.69
CA GLN A 105 -13.41 -6.50 10.52
C GLN A 105 -13.59 -5.19 9.76
N LEU A 106 -12.82 -4.14 10.11
CA LEU A 106 -12.83 -2.87 9.38
C LEU A 106 -12.38 -3.04 7.92
N GLU A 107 -11.31 -3.82 7.70
CA GLU A 107 -10.84 -4.17 6.35
C GLU A 107 -11.94 -4.82 5.52
N ALA A 108 -12.55 -5.88 6.06
CA ALA A 108 -13.62 -6.61 5.36
C ALA A 108 -14.80 -5.70 5.02
N HIS A 109 -15.20 -4.84 5.95
CA HIS A 109 -16.36 -3.96 5.76
C HIS A 109 -16.09 -2.82 4.77
N VAL A 110 -14.91 -2.19 4.86
CA VAL A 110 -14.56 -1.02 4.03
C VAL A 110 -14.13 -1.43 2.62
N GLN A 111 -13.38 -2.51 2.50
CA GLN A 111 -12.79 -2.94 1.21
C GLN A 111 -13.69 -3.89 0.43
N ASP A 112 -14.65 -4.56 1.10
CA ASP A 112 -15.58 -5.49 0.46
C ASP A 112 -14.83 -6.47 -0.48
N GLY A 113 -13.83 -7.15 0.09
CA GLY A 113 -12.98 -8.11 -0.61
C GLY A 113 -11.93 -7.54 -1.58
N LEU A 114 -11.91 -6.22 -1.82
CA LEU A 114 -10.92 -5.64 -2.71
C LEU A 114 -9.53 -5.70 -2.06
N GLN A 115 -8.60 -6.37 -2.73
CA GLN A 115 -7.20 -6.47 -2.35
C GLN A 115 -6.29 -6.14 -3.54
N PRO A 116 -5.09 -5.61 -3.31
CA PRO A 116 -4.10 -5.46 -4.36
C PRO A 116 -3.74 -6.82 -4.96
N VAL A 117 -3.61 -6.90 -6.28
CA VAL A 117 -3.10 -8.13 -6.94
C VAL A 117 -1.64 -8.39 -6.61
N ARG A 118 -0.88 -7.36 -6.26
CA ARG A 118 0.52 -7.44 -5.84
C ARG A 118 0.86 -6.32 -4.89
N THR A 119 1.58 -6.64 -3.81
CA THR A 119 2.13 -5.69 -2.83
C THR A 119 3.64 -5.83 -2.80
N TYR A 120 4.36 -4.75 -3.09
CA TYR A 120 5.81 -4.67 -2.96
C TYR A 120 6.17 -4.17 -1.56
N LEU A 121 6.74 -5.06 -0.75
CA LEU A 121 7.24 -4.71 0.57
C LEU A 121 8.74 -4.41 0.50
N PHE A 122 9.11 -3.17 0.65
CA PHE A 122 10.51 -2.75 0.81
C PHE A 122 10.92 -3.00 2.26
N ASP A 123 11.49 -4.18 2.52
CA ASP A 123 11.91 -4.56 3.86
C ASP A 123 13.27 -3.93 4.19
N LEU A 124 13.31 -3.20 5.30
CA LEU A 124 14.49 -2.50 5.76
C LEU A 124 14.58 -2.61 7.29
N PRO A 125 15.71 -3.05 7.85
CA PRO A 125 15.93 -3.01 9.29
C PRO A 125 15.69 -1.62 9.86
N PRO A 126 14.99 -1.49 11.01
CA PRO A 126 14.63 -0.19 11.58
C PRO A 126 15.81 0.73 11.84
N GLU A 127 16.95 0.18 12.25
CA GLU A 127 18.19 0.92 12.51
C GLU A 127 18.72 1.59 11.23
N VAL A 128 18.72 0.83 10.12
CA VAL A 128 19.15 1.34 8.80
C VAL A 128 18.17 2.40 8.30
N ALA A 129 16.88 2.18 8.52
CA ALA A 129 15.84 3.15 8.17
C ALA A 129 15.99 4.45 8.98
N ALA A 130 16.28 4.36 10.28
CA ALA A 130 16.53 5.51 11.15
C ALA A 130 17.76 6.31 10.69
N ALA A 131 18.88 5.62 10.42
CA ALA A 131 20.10 6.26 9.93
C ALA A 131 19.88 6.99 8.59
N ARG A 132 19.17 6.39 7.65
CA ARG A 132 18.85 7.02 6.35
C ARG A 132 17.95 8.25 6.49
N ARG A 133 16.96 8.22 7.39
CA ARG A 133 16.05 9.36 7.62
C ARG A 133 16.76 10.55 8.24
N ALA A 134 17.58 10.32 9.25
CA ALA A 134 18.32 11.37 9.94
C ALA A 134 19.20 12.20 9.00
N ALA A 135 19.61 11.63 7.87
CA ALA A 135 20.41 12.30 6.84
C ALA A 135 19.62 13.21 5.89
N VAL A 136 18.27 13.17 5.89
CA VAL A 136 17.47 13.78 4.82
C VAL A 136 16.54 14.90 5.29
N ARG A 137 15.83 14.73 6.43
CA ARG A 137 14.84 15.71 6.93
C ARG A 137 14.46 15.50 8.38
N SER A 138 13.73 16.47 8.98
CA SER A 138 13.08 16.30 10.28
C SER A 138 11.99 15.23 10.21
N ALA A 139 11.86 14.44 11.30
CA ALA A 139 10.89 13.36 11.42
C ALA A 139 9.45 13.90 11.55
N ASP A 140 8.49 13.25 10.89
CA ASP A 140 7.06 13.45 11.18
C ASP A 140 6.65 12.75 12.50
N ARG A 141 5.38 12.92 12.93
CA ARG A 141 4.84 12.35 14.17
C ARG A 141 5.05 10.84 14.29
N PHE A 142 4.90 10.10 13.22
CA PHE A 142 5.12 8.65 13.23
C PHE A 142 6.61 8.29 13.21
N GLU A 143 7.41 9.07 12.49
CA GLU A 143 8.86 8.85 12.34
C GLU A 143 9.63 9.19 13.62
N ALA A 144 9.08 10.02 14.51
CA ALA A 144 9.66 10.37 15.81
C ALA A 144 9.51 9.26 16.87
N ARG A 145 8.82 8.17 16.58
CA ARG A 145 8.62 7.06 17.50
C ARG A 145 9.91 6.27 17.74
N ALA A 146 9.96 5.57 18.86
CA ALA A 146 11.13 4.80 19.28
C ALA A 146 11.41 3.59 18.36
N LEU A 147 12.64 3.08 18.39
CA LEU A 147 13.11 2.00 17.52
C LEU A 147 12.27 0.72 17.67
N ASP A 148 11.93 0.35 18.92
CA ASP A 148 11.09 -0.82 19.22
C ASP A 148 9.70 -0.76 18.57
N TYR A 149 9.14 0.43 18.42
CA TYR A 149 7.90 0.63 17.64
C TYR A 149 8.09 0.19 16.20
N PHE A 150 9.18 0.58 15.55
CA PHE A 150 9.45 0.21 14.15
C PHE A 150 9.81 -1.26 13.99
N GLU A 151 10.39 -1.90 14.99
CA GLU A 151 10.57 -3.35 15.01
C GLU A 151 9.23 -4.08 15.04
N ARG A 152 8.27 -3.61 15.86
CA ARG A 152 6.90 -4.16 15.87
C ARG A 152 6.20 -3.94 14.53
N VAL A 153 6.31 -2.75 13.94
CA VAL A 153 5.78 -2.44 12.60
C VAL A 153 6.34 -3.40 11.56
N ARG A 154 7.66 -3.63 11.54
CA ARG A 154 8.30 -4.56 10.61
C ARG A 154 7.79 -5.98 10.79
N ARG A 155 7.71 -6.48 12.04
CA ARG A 155 7.17 -7.81 12.35
C ARG A 155 5.72 -7.97 11.87
N ALA A 156 4.90 -6.94 12.02
CA ALA A 156 3.52 -6.97 11.55
C ALA A 156 3.43 -7.05 10.01
N TYR A 157 4.28 -6.34 9.27
CA TYR A 157 4.38 -6.53 7.82
C TYR A 157 4.80 -7.96 7.45
N GLN A 158 5.78 -8.53 8.15
CA GLN A 158 6.22 -9.91 7.93
C GLN A 158 5.10 -10.92 8.23
N ALA A 159 4.27 -10.67 9.23
CA ALA A 159 3.08 -11.48 9.50
C ALA A 159 2.04 -11.39 8.36
N ARG A 160 1.83 -10.21 7.77
CA ARG A 160 0.96 -10.06 6.58
C ARG A 160 1.53 -10.81 5.37
N VAL A 161 2.86 -10.78 5.16
CA VAL A 161 3.54 -11.58 4.12
C VAL A 161 3.31 -13.07 4.34
N ALA A 162 3.48 -13.55 5.57
CA ALA A 162 3.30 -14.96 5.90
C ALA A 162 1.84 -15.44 5.71
N ALA A 163 0.87 -14.55 5.95
CA ALA A 163 -0.55 -14.86 5.77
C ALA A 163 -0.99 -14.95 4.30
N ASP A 164 -0.32 -14.22 3.40
CA ASP A 164 -0.65 -14.21 1.96
C ASP A 164 0.62 -14.03 1.10
N PRO A 165 1.52 -15.03 1.05
CA PRO A 165 2.81 -14.91 0.38
C PRO A 165 2.70 -14.69 -1.13
N GLU A 166 1.61 -15.15 -1.76
CA GLU A 166 1.40 -14.98 -3.20
C GLU A 166 1.12 -13.53 -3.59
N ARG A 167 0.51 -12.76 -2.71
CA ARG A 167 0.24 -11.33 -2.93
C ARG A 167 1.46 -10.45 -2.74
N PHE A 168 2.43 -10.87 -1.94
CA PHE A 168 3.61 -10.06 -1.63
C PHE A 168 4.82 -10.38 -2.50
N CYS A 169 5.57 -9.33 -2.84
CA CYS A 169 6.96 -9.39 -3.29
C CYS A 169 7.80 -8.62 -2.27
N VAL A 170 8.62 -9.33 -1.52
CA VAL A 170 9.52 -8.74 -0.52
C VAL A 170 10.82 -8.36 -1.20
N LEU A 171 11.17 -7.08 -1.13
CA LEU A 171 12.38 -6.50 -1.70
C LEU A 171 13.32 -6.10 -0.56
N ASP A 172 14.55 -6.59 -0.59
CA ASP A 172 15.60 -6.17 0.35
C ASP A 172 15.99 -4.71 0.07
N ALA A 173 15.49 -3.81 0.90
CA ALA A 173 15.76 -2.39 0.75
C ALA A 173 17.15 -1.95 1.29
N THR A 174 18.01 -2.89 1.71
CA THR A 174 19.42 -2.62 1.96
C THR A 174 20.25 -2.59 0.68
N ALA A 175 19.77 -3.25 -0.38
CA ALA A 175 20.40 -3.30 -1.70
C ALA A 175 20.44 -1.93 -2.38
N THR A 176 21.17 -1.84 -3.51
CA THR A 176 21.24 -0.60 -4.28
C THR A 176 19.90 -0.28 -4.98
N PRO A 177 19.59 0.99 -5.24
CA PRO A 177 18.37 1.36 -5.98
C PRO A 177 18.23 0.63 -7.31
N GLU A 178 19.34 0.42 -8.02
CA GLU A 178 19.36 -0.27 -9.30
C GLU A 178 19.03 -1.77 -9.17
N GLN A 179 19.49 -2.41 -8.11
CA GLN A 179 19.16 -3.82 -7.83
C GLN A 179 17.69 -3.97 -7.46
N ILE A 180 17.18 -3.12 -6.58
CA ILE A 180 15.78 -3.10 -6.18
C ILE A 180 14.89 -2.85 -7.40
N GLY A 181 15.27 -1.89 -8.25
CA GLY A 181 14.55 -1.58 -9.50
C GLY A 181 14.46 -2.77 -10.44
N ARG A 182 15.54 -3.55 -10.61
CA ARG A 182 15.54 -4.78 -11.41
C ARG A 182 14.58 -5.83 -10.84
N TRP A 183 14.68 -6.15 -9.56
CA TRP A 183 13.79 -7.14 -8.93
C TRP A 183 12.31 -6.77 -9.05
N LEU A 184 12.01 -5.50 -8.82
CA LEU A 184 10.66 -4.97 -8.94
C LEU A 184 10.16 -5.08 -10.39
N GLN A 185 10.98 -4.70 -11.37
CA GLN A 185 10.62 -4.78 -12.79
C GLN A 185 10.41 -6.23 -13.23
N ASP A 186 11.29 -7.15 -12.83
CA ASP A 186 11.17 -8.58 -13.17
C ASP A 186 9.87 -9.19 -12.63
N ASP A 187 9.45 -8.81 -11.43
CA ASP A 187 8.18 -9.24 -10.87
C ASP A 187 6.99 -8.56 -11.55
N LEU A 188 7.06 -7.25 -11.79
CA LEU A 188 6.00 -6.49 -12.45
C LEU A 188 5.70 -7.01 -13.86
N VAL A 189 6.71 -7.43 -14.61
CA VAL A 189 6.55 -8.10 -15.92
C VAL A 189 5.71 -9.37 -15.78
N LYS A 190 5.96 -10.19 -14.75
CA LYS A 190 5.18 -11.42 -14.50
C LYS A 190 3.73 -11.12 -14.13
N VAL A 191 3.52 -10.10 -13.26
CA VAL A 191 2.19 -9.65 -12.85
C VAL A 191 1.39 -9.16 -14.05
N HIS A 192 1.99 -8.28 -14.86
CA HIS A 192 1.35 -7.72 -16.05
C HIS A 192 1.00 -8.82 -17.08
N ARG A 193 1.91 -9.76 -17.34
CA ARG A 193 1.65 -10.90 -18.23
C ARG A 193 0.43 -11.72 -17.75
N ARG A 194 0.40 -12.12 -16.48
CA ARG A 194 -0.73 -12.87 -15.90
C ARG A 194 -2.04 -12.11 -16.00
N TRP A 195 -2.01 -10.80 -15.81
CA TRP A 195 -3.20 -9.96 -15.96
C TRP A 195 -3.69 -9.94 -17.42
N ARG A 196 -2.79 -9.77 -18.39
CA ARG A 196 -3.12 -9.82 -19.82
C ARG A 196 -3.71 -11.18 -20.24
N GLU A 197 -3.13 -12.27 -19.78
CA GLU A 197 -3.62 -13.63 -20.05
C GLU A 197 -5.05 -13.83 -19.51
N ARG A 198 -5.33 -13.36 -18.29
CA ARG A 198 -6.69 -13.40 -17.70
C ARG A 198 -7.67 -12.53 -18.49
N ALA A 199 -7.29 -11.34 -18.90
CA ALA A 199 -8.13 -10.42 -19.67
C ALA A 199 -8.45 -10.98 -21.08
N ALA A 200 -7.58 -11.79 -21.66
CA ALA A 200 -7.76 -12.44 -22.97
C ALA A 200 -8.60 -13.74 -22.89
N SER A 201 -8.81 -14.30 -21.70
CA SER A 201 -9.57 -15.54 -21.51
C SER A 201 -11.09 -15.28 -21.56
N PRO A 202 -11.91 -16.14 -22.21
CA PRO A 202 -13.37 -15.94 -22.37
C PRO A 202 -14.11 -15.78 -21.02
N THR A 203 -13.61 -16.39 -19.95
CA THR A 203 -14.15 -16.29 -18.57
C THR A 203 -13.89 -14.91 -17.94
N GLY A 204 -12.85 -14.18 -18.35
CA GLY A 204 -12.54 -12.85 -17.81
C GLY A 204 -13.47 -11.74 -18.34
N ALA A 205 -14.19 -12.00 -19.44
CA ALA A 205 -15.18 -11.07 -19.99
C ALA A 205 -16.50 -11.05 -19.18
N ALA A 206 -16.83 -12.12 -18.48
CA ALA A 206 -18.06 -12.24 -17.69
C ALA A 206 -17.98 -11.49 -16.35
N ASP A 207 -16.80 -11.42 -15.73
CA ASP A 207 -16.60 -10.69 -14.45
C ASP A 207 -16.69 -9.16 -14.61
N LYS A 208 -16.42 -8.64 -15.82
CA LYS A 208 -16.61 -7.19 -16.10
C LYS A 208 -18.08 -6.79 -16.23
N ALA A 209 -19.00 -7.75 -16.45
CA ALA A 209 -20.44 -7.49 -16.63
C ALA A 209 -21.26 -7.66 -15.33
N GLY A 210 -20.67 -8.14 -14.25
CA GLY A 210 -21.36 -8.51 -13.00
C GLY A 210 -21.53 -7.40 -11.96
N ALA A 211 -20.96 -6.22 -12.16
CA ALA A 211 -21.18 -5.09 -11.26
C ALA A 211 -22.55 -4.44 -11.56
N ARG A 212 -23.63 -5.02 -11.02
CA ARG A 212 -24.94 -4.36 -10.99
C ARG A 212 -24.90 -3.24 -9.96
N PRO A 213 -25.32 -2.01 -10.32
CA PRO A 213 -25.56 -0.97 -9.32
C PRO A 213 -26.82 -1.34 -8.54
N SER A 214 -26.71 -1.40 -7.24
CA SER A 214 -27.84 -1.34 -6.31
C SER A 214 -27.80 -0.03 -5.55
#